data_00e1eca4463c76fbcee5ff1fb1c493b6
#
_entry.id   00e1eca4463c76fbcee5ff1fb1c493b6
#
_cell.length_a   1.000
_cell.length_b   1.000
_cell.length_c   1.000
_cell.angle_alpha   90.00
_cell.angle_beta   90.00
_cell.angle_gamma   90.00
#
_symmetry.space_group_name_H-M   'P 1'
#
loop_
_entity.id
_entity.type
_entity.pdbx_description
1 polymer ?
#
loop_
_entity_poly.entity_id
_entity_poly.type
_entity_poly.pdbx_seq_one_letter_code
_entity_poly.pdbx_strand_id
1 'polypeptide(L)'
;MKIFVDTGLMDQSAHFGWQDKNQALYGLREGYKNSADELVDIAVNCGGNPKILDTYIFPILFSYRHCIEISLKHIYMRAWGKIPKGGHNLLTLWDVIKEEIVDKMICSQ
;
A
#
# COMPACT_ATOMS: atom_id res chain seq x y z
N MET A 1 -4.16 9.75 21.39
CA MET A 1 -3.39 8.82 20.58
C MET A 1 -1.97 9.32 20.44
N LYS A 2 -1.01 8.53 20.89
CA LYS A 2 0.38 8.99 21.02
C LYS A 2 1.18 8.95 19.73
N ILE A 3 0.66 8.33 18.69
CA ILE A 3 1.39 8.11 17.44
C ILE A 3 1.81 9.44 16.80
N PHE A 4 0.96 10.45 16.88
CA PHE A 4 1.24 11.76 16.27
C PHE A 4 1.93 12.73 17.19
N VAL A 5 2.16 12.34 18.44
CA VAL A 5 2.82 13.19 19.43
C VAL A 5 4.30 12.85 19.54
N ASP A 6 4.69 11.64 19.14
CA ASP A 6 6.07 11.21 19.21
C ASP A 6 6.84 11.76 18.01
N THR A 7 7.57 12.83 18.26
CA THR A 7 8.36 13.48 17.22
C THR A 7 9.49 12.59 16.68
N GLY A 8 9.98 11.67 17.49
CA GLY A 8 11.02 10.74 17.03
C GLY A 8 10.52 9.83 15.91
N LEU A 9 9.32 9.28 16.05
CA LEU A 9 8.70 8.49 15.00
C LEU A 9 8.39 9.31 13.77
N MET A 10 7.94 10.53 13.94
CA MET A 10 7.69 11.43 12.83
C MET A 10 8.97 11.74 12.07
N ASP A 11 10.05 12.00 12.79
CA ASP A 11 11.34 12.26 12.17
C ASP A 11 11.84 11.05 11.38
N GLN A 12 11.68 9.85 11.92
CA GLN A 12 12.06 8.63 11.21
C GLN A 12 11.24 8.45 9.94
N SER A 13 9.93 8.72 10.00
CA SER A 13 9.08 8.66 8.82
C SER A 13 9.50 9.68 7.76
N ALA A 14 9.90 10.87 8.18
CA ALA A 14 10.40 11.90 7.28
C ALA A 14 11.71 11.45 6.60
N HIS A 15 12.59 10.80 7.33
CA HIS A 15 13.82 10.27 6.77
C HIS A 15 13.54 9.21 5.70
N PHE A 16 12.53 8.39 5.90
CA PHE A 16 12.11 7.44 4.88
C PHE A 16 11.75 8.13 3.57
N GLY A 17 11.08 9.26 3.65
CA GLY A 17 10.67 10.01 2.46
C GLY A 17 11.83 10.65 1.71
N TRP A 18 13.00 10.79 2.31
CA TRP A 18 14.18 11.36 1.67
C TRP A 18 14.92 10.37 0.80
N GLN A 19 14.72 9.10 1.03
CA GLN A 19 15.33 8.07 0.23
C GLN A 19 14.65 8.01 -1.13
N ASP A 20 15.16 7.20 -2.01
CA ASP A 20 14.56 6.94 -3.29
C ASP A 20 13.06 6.66 -3.14
N LYS A 21 12.24 7.31 -3.96
CA LYS A 21 10.80 7.10 -3.94
C LYS A 21 10.42 5.63 -4.17
N ASN A 22 11.20 4.93 -4.98
CA ASN A 22 10.98 3.51 -5.20
C ASN A 22 11.17 2.71 -3.91
N GLN A 23 12.19 3.04 -3.12
CA GLN A 23 12.42 2.38 -1.84
C GLN A 23 11.32 2.72 -0.83
N ALA A 24 10.88 3.98 -0.82
CA ALA A 24 9.79 4.40 0.07
C ALA A 24 8.50 3.67 -0.26
N LEU A 25 8.14 3.56 -1.55
CA LEU A 25 6.96 2.83 -1.98
C LEU A 25 7.08 1.34 -1.66
N TYR A 26 8.25 0.76 -1.85
CA TYR A 26 8.49 -0.63 -1.49
C TYR A 26 8.27 -0.87 0.00
N GLY A 27 8.84 0.00 0.85
CA GLY A 27 8.68 -0.13 2.30
C GLY A 27 7.24 0.02 2.76
N LEU A 28 6.51 0.98 2.19
CA LEU A 28 5.09 1.17 2.50
C LEU A 28 4.27 -0.05 2.08
N ARG A 29 4.49 -0.55 0.88
CA ARG A 29 3.79 -1.72 0.37
C ARG A 29 4.02 -2.94 1.27
N GLU A 30 5.29 -3.21 1.61
CA GLU A 30 5.64 -4.36 2.44
C GLU A 30 5.09 -4.22 3.85
N GLY A 31 5.13 -3.01 4.41
CA GLY A 31 4.59 -2.74 5.73
C GLY A 31 3.09 -2.99 5.80
N TYR A 32 2.33 -2.47 4.85
CA TYR A 32 0.87 -2.69 4.83
C TYR A 32 0.52 -4.15 4.58
N LYS A 33 1.24 -4.81 3.67
CA LYS A 33 1.01 -6.23 3.39
C LYS A 33 1.28 -7.08 4.63
N ASN A 34 2.43 -6.88 5.27
CA ASN A 34 2.83 -7.68 6.42
C ASN A 34 1.91 -7.43 7.62
N SER A 35 1.50 -6.18 7.83
CA SER A 35 0.55 -5.85 8.90
C SER A 35 -0.80 -6.54 8.68
N ALA A 36 -1.30 -6.51 7.45
CA ALA A 36 -2.54 -7.19 7.12
C ALA A 36 -2.42 -8.70 7.32
N ASP A 37 -1.32 -9.29 6.87
CA ASP A 37 -1.07 -10.72 7.04
C ASP A 37 -1.07 -11.11 8.53
N GLU A 38 -0.42 -10.31 9.38
CA GLU A 38 -0.40 -10.56 10.82
C GLU A 38 -1.79 -10.46 11.45
N LEU A 39 -2.57 -9.45 11.03
CA LEU A 39 -3.94 -9.31 11.52
C LEU A 39 -4.82 -10.47 11.08
N VAL A 40 -4.63 -10.96 9.86
CA VAL A 40 -5.34 -12.16 9.39
C VAL A 40 -4.98 -13.36 10.26
N ASP A 41 -3.71 -13.54 10.58
CA ASP A 41 -3.28 -14.65 11.44
C ASP A 41 -3.95 -14.59 12.81
N ILE A 42 -4.03 -13.40 13.40
CA ILE A 42 -4.72 -13.22 14.67
C ILE A 42 -6.20 -13.56 14.53
N ALA A 43 -6.85 -13.10 13.47
CA ALA A 43 -8.26 -13.35 13.25
C ALA A 43 -8.56 -14.83 13.03
N VAL A 44 -7.70 -15.51 12.28
CA VAL A 44 -7.85 -16.95 12.01
C VAL A 44 -7.68 -17.77 13.28
N ASN A 45 -6.79 -17.35 14.18
CA ASN A 45 -6.46 -18.08 15.39
C ASN A 45 -7.22 -17.61 16.63
N CYS A 46 -8.20 -16.74 16.50
CA CYS A 46 -8.92 -16.18 17.66
C CYS A 46 -10.02 -17.07 18.23
N GLY A 47 -10.23 -18.25 17.68
CA GLY A 47 -11.26 -19.18 18.15
C GLY A 47 -12.68 -18.69 17.95
N GLY A 48 -12.92 -17.86 16.92
CA GLY A 48 -14.25 -17.34 16.64
C GLY A 48 -14.65 -16.14 17.49
N ASN A 49 -13.71 -15.47 18.13
CA ASN A 49 -14.01 -14.31 18.98
C ASN A 49 -14.66 -13.19 18.16
N PRO A 50 -15.93 -12.82 18.42
CA PRO A 50 -16.64 -11.83 17.61
C PRO A 50 -16.01 -10.45 17.66
N LYS A 51 -15.42 -10.05 18.77
CA LYS A 51 -14.78 -8.74 18.87
C LYS A 51 -13.62 -8.61 17.90
N ILE A 52 -12.84 -9.68 17.73
CA ILE A 52 -11.72 -9.69 16.82
C ILE A 52 -12.23 -9.77 15.38
N LEU A 53 -13.13 -10.70 15.09
CA LEU A 53 -13.63 -10.90 13.74
C LEU A 53 -14.35 -9.66 13.20
N ASP A 54 -15.20 -9.05 14.03
CA ASP A 54 -16.03 -7.92 13.59
C ASP A 54 -15.26 -6.62 13.47
N THR A 55 -14.14 -6.47 14.17
CA THR A 55 -13.37 -5.22 14.20
C THR A 55 -12.11 -5.29 13.36
N TYR A 56 -11.43 -6.42 13.31
CA TYR A 56 -10.18 -6.54 12.58
C TYR A 56 -10.37 -6.56 11.06
N ILE A 57 -11.57 -6.88 10.60
CA ILE A 57 -11.85 -6.88 9.16
C ILE A 57 -11.59 -5.50 8.52
N PHE A 58 -11.87 -4.42 9.24
CA PHE A 58 -11.69 -3.07 8.70
C PHE A 58 -10.22 -2.73 8.45
N PRO A 59 -9.31 -2.84 9.44
CA PRO A 59 -7.90 -2.58 9.18
C PRO A 59 -7.28 -3.62 8.21
N ILE A 60 -7.75 -4.85 8.20
CA ILE A 60 -7.27 -5.85 7.24
C ILE A 60 -7.60 -5.40 5.81
N LEU A 61 -8.84 -5.06 5.55
CA LEU A 61 -9.27 -4.62 4.22
C LEU A 61 -8.59 -3.32 3.81
N PHE A 62 -8.50 -2.37 4.73
CA PHE A 62 -7.81 -1.11 4.45
C PHE A 62 -6.36 -1.35 4.08
N SER A 63 -5.66 -2.19 4.84
CA SER A 63 -4.23 -2.42 4.64
C SER A 63 -3.96 -3.13 3.31
N TYR A 64 -4.76 -4.14 2.96
CA TYR A 64 -4.60 -4.79 1.67
C TYR A 64 -4.95 -3.87 0.51
N ARG A 65 -6.04 -3.10 0.64
CA ARG A 65 -6.42 -2.14 -0.38
C ARG A 65 -5.32 -1.10 -0.59
N HIS A 66 -4.77 -0.59 0.51
CA HIS A 66 -3.70 0.40 0.44
C HIS A 66 -2.42 -0.20 -0.14
N CYS A 67 -2.13 -1.46 0.17
CA CYS A 67 -1.01 -2.18 -0.43
C CYS A 67 -1.16 -2.27 -1.95
N ILE A 68 -2.35 -2.56 -2.44
CA ILE A 68 -2.63 -2.61 -3.88
C ILE A 68 -2.41 -1.23 -4.51
N GLU A 69 -2.93 -0.20 -3.89
CA GLU A 69 -2.76 1.18 -4.37
C GLU A 69 -1.27 1.55 -4.50
N ILE A 70 -0.51 1.26 -3.46
CA ILE A 70 0.94 1.55 -3.46
C ILE A 70 1.66 0.71 -4.50
N SER A 71 1.26 -0.55 -4.66
CA SER A 71 1.85 -1.43 -5.68
C SER A 71 1.64 -0.87 -7.08
N LEU A 72 0.45 -0.38 -7.38
CA LEU A 72 0.15 0.22 -8.67
C LEU A 72 0.99 1.48 -8.89
N LYS A 73 1.08 2.33 -7.89
CA LYS A 73 1.91 3.53 -7.96
C LYS A 73 3.39 3.18 -8.13
N HIS A 74 3.85 2.13 -7.49
CA HIS A 74 5.24 1.69 -7.60
C HIS A 74 5.56 1.19 -9.01
N ILE A 75 4.65 0.41 -9.60
CA ILE A 75 4.81 -0.05 -10.98
C ILE A 75 4.94 1.14 -11.94
N TYR A 76 4.06 2.12 -11.79
CA TYR A 76 4.08 3.32 -12.63
C TYR A 76 5.37 4.13 -12.41
N MET A 77 5.79 4.28 -11.16
CA MET A 77 7.02 4.99 -10.82
C MET A 77 8.24 4.32 -11.45
N ARG A 78 8.30 3.01 -11.45
CA ARG A 78 9.41 2.28 -12.06
C ARG A 78 9.42 2.42 -13.57
N ALA A 79 8.25 2.50 -14.19
CA ALA A 79 8.15 2.64 -15.64
C ALA A 79 8.43 4.07 -16.11
N TRP A 80 7.94 5.08 -15.40
CA TRP A 80 7.92 6.44 -15.86
C TRP A 80 8.67 7.43 -14.98
N GLY A 81 9.15 7.01 -13.81
CA GLY A 81 9.91 7.88 -12.90
C GLY A 81 9.08 8.93 -12.18
N LYS A 82 7.78 8.82 -12.19
CA LYS A 82 6.87 9.77 -11.55
C LYS A 82 5.66 9.05 -10.99
N ILE A 83 4.92 9.74 -10.11
CA ILE A 83 3.69 9.21 -9.53
C ILE A 83 2.54 9.39 -10.54
N PRO A 84 1.68 8.38 -10.72
CA PRO A 84 0.56 8.48 -11.66
C PRO A 84 -0.52 9.43 -11.14
N LYS A 85 -1.31 9.96 -12.06
CA LYS A 85 -2.54 10.67 -11.72
C LYS A 85 -3.60 9.66 -11.28
N GLY A 86 -4.57 10.11 -10.49
CA GLY A 86 -5.66 9.26 -10.03
C GLY A 86 -5.82 9.19 -8.53
N GLY A 87 -4.87 9.77 -7.78
CA GLY A 87 -4.96 9.86 -6.33
C GLY A 87 -5.06 8.49 -5.67
N HIS A 88 -6.17 8.25 -4.97
CA HIS A 88 -6.40 7.01 -4.23
C HIS A 88 -7.47 6.12 -4.87
N ASN A 89 -7.92 6.43 -6.08
CA ASN A 89 -8.93 5.65 -6.77
C ASN A 89 -8.26 4.49 -7.50
N LEU A 90 -8.52 3.26 -7.04
CA LEU A 90 -7.89 2.06 -7.59
C LEU A 90 -8.24 1.82 -9.05
N LEU A 91 -9.48 2.07 -9.43
CA LEU A 91 -9.89 1.88 -10.83
C LEU A 91 -9.18 2.87 -11.75
N THR A 92 -9.09 4.12 -11.33
CA THR A 92 -8.36 5.14 -12.10
C THR A 92 -6.88 4.78 -12.23
N LEU A 93 -6.26 4.36 -11.13
CA LEU A 93 -4.85 3.94 -11.16
C LEU A 93 -4.65 2.74 -12.08
N TRP A 94 -5.54 1.77 -12.00
CA TRP A 94 -5.47 0.59 -12.85
C TRP A 94 -5.64 0.96 -14.32
N ASP A 95 -6.60 1.83 -14.65
CA ASP A 95 -6.83 2.26 -16.03
C ASP A 95 -5.59 2.98 -16.59
N VAL A 96 -4.97 3.85 -15.80
CA VAL A 96 -3.75 4.55 -16.22
C VAL A 96 -2.62 3.55 -16.50
N ILE A 97 -2.41 2.60 -15.60
CA ILE A 97 -1.36 1.59 -15.75
C ILE A 97 -1.65 0.70 -16.95
N LYS A 98 -2.89 0.29 -17.11
CA LYS A 98 -3.29 -0.55 -18.23
C LYS A 98 -2.99 0.16 -19.56
N GLU A 99 -3.41 1.40 -19.71
CA GLU A 99 -3.21 2.16 -20.96
C GLU A 99 -1.75 2.49 -21.21
N GLU A 100 -1.03 2.94 -20.20
CA GLU A 100 0.32 3.50 -20.38
C GLU A 100 1.43 2.47 -20.26
N ILE A 101 1.16 1.28 -19.73
CA ILE A 101 2.17 0.25 -19.54
C ILE A 101 1.75 -1.06 -20.20
N VAL A 102 0.67 -1.67 -19.75
CA VAL A 102 0.29 -3.02 -20.16
C VAL A 102 -0.05 -3.07 -21.63
N ASP A 103 -0.90 -2.16 -22.11
CA ASP A 103 -1.31 -2.14 -23.51
C ASP A 103 -0.13 -1.85 -24.45
N LYS A 104 0.78 -0.99 -24.03
CA LYS A 104 1.98 -0.69 -24.81
C LYS A 104 2.92 -1.89 -24.88
N MET A 105 3.04 -2.66 -23.81
CA MET A 105 3.84 -3.88 -23.80
C MET A 105 3.28 -4.91 -24.76
N ILE A 106 1.96 -5.06 -24.81
CA ILE A 106 1.29 -5.98 -25.71
C ILE A 106 1.46 -5.52 -27.17
N CYS A 107 1.28 -4.24 -27.42
CA CYS A 107 1.39 -3.67 -28.78
C CYS A 107 2.80 -3.72 -29.33
N SER A 108 3.83 -3.76 -28.47
CA SER A 108 5.22 -3.78 -28.94
C SER A 108 5.71 -5.18 -29.27
N GLN A 109 4.88 -6.19 -29.07
CA GLN A 109 5.17 -7.55 -29.46
C GLN A 109 4.62 -7.83 -30.86
#